data_99cb597b625648fba6a372cd8a74d809
#
_entry.id   99cb597b625648fba6a372cd8a74d809
#
_cell.length_a   1.000
_cell.length_b   1.000
_cell.length_c   1.000
_cell.angle_alpha   90.00
_cell.angle_beta   90.00
_cell.angle_gamma   90.00
#
_symmetry.space_group_name_H-M   'P 1'
#
loop_
_entity.id
_entity.type
_entity.pdbx_description
1 polymer ?
#
loop_
_entity_poly.entity_id
_entity_poly.type
_entity_poly.pdbx_seq_one_letter_code
_entity_poly.pdbx_strand_id
1 'polypeptide(L)'
;MTQDVDGEGAPFDLAKKRATTFGSHGMCAAESSPGFAVENPKWMPSSKHEAPPTKGILSLYNRGDRRRWYWRCVECKQPFEPDFSLINYPDSADFMEAAEMATMKCPFCEMDYHHDPVSGMPGKFEMNNMGRWVKDGQVWMPDGTMEGRGIRSEIASFWLKGVAASFASWKTLVFNYLTAEHEYRQNGTEEALKTTTNTDQGMPYTAKSMASDRMPEELKNRSKPLGHREVPPGVRFLTASIDVQKNRFVVQVHGTGIGKDVMIVDRFEIKKSKRLDEDGERHWVNPGAYPEDWKLLVEEVLLKTYPLMDGSGRHMGIKLTTCDSGGKEGVTSNAYDFFRWLRRGPDDEIDEDLEQGDYQ
;
A
#
# COMPACT_ATOMS: atom_id res chain seq x y z
N MET A 1 13.63 0.01 -11.76
CA MET A 1 13.67 0.67 -13.08
C MET A 1 12.96 2.02 -13.14
N THR A 2 12.65 2.62 -12.05
CA THR A 2 11.92 3.90 -11.97
C THR A 2 12.64 4.94 -11.13
N GLN A 3 13.81 4.60 -10.58
CA GLN A 3 14.66 5.57 -9.91
C GLN A 3 15.54 6.24 -10.96
N ASP A 4 15.66 7.55 -10.85
CA ASP A 4 16.58 8.35 -11.61
C ASP A 4 18.02 7.83 -11.40
N VAL A 5 18.75 7.66 -12.47
CA VAL A 5 20.16 7.25 -12.40
C VAL A 5 21.00 8.52 -12.47
N ASP A 6 21.58 8.90 -11.35
CA ASP A 6 22.51 10.04 -11.21
C ASP A 6 21.97 11.37 -11.78
N GLY A 7 20.63 11.59 -11.77
CA GLY A 7 20.02 12.79 -12.36
C GLY A 7 19.85 12.76 -13.87
N GLU A 8 20.21 11.67 -14.55
CA GLU A 8 20.15 11.57 -16.02
C GLU A 8 18.81 11.03 -16.54
N GLY A 9 17.95 10.48 -15.67
CA GLY A 9 16.63 9.98 -16.03
C GLY A 9 16.42 8.48 -15.84
N ALA A 10 15.27 7.97 -16.34
CA ALA A 10 14.87 6.59 -16.13
C ALA A 10 15.80 5.60 -16.87
N PRO A 11 16.21 4.47 -16.24
CA PRO A 11 17.14 3.50 -16.81
C PRO A 11 16.76 2.97 -18.18
N PHE A 12 15.48 2.74 -18.42
CA PHE A 12 14.99 2.25 -19.73
C PHE A 12 15.20 3.28 -20.84
N ASP A 13 14.93 4.54 -20.56
CA ASP A 13 15.09 5.63 -21.53
C ASP A 13 16.58 5.87 -21.84
N LEU A 14 17.44 5.78 -20.82
CA LEU A 14 18.90 5.82 -21.01
C LEU A 14 19.43 4.66 -21.85
N ALA A 15 18.96 3.43 -21.59
CA ALA A 15 19.30 2.26 -22.40
C ALA A 15 18.82 2.41 -23.85
N LYS A 16 17.59 2.93 -24.06
CA LYS A 16 17.06 3.22 -25.40
C LYS A 16 17.95 4.25 -26.15
N LYS A 17 18.43 5.28 -25.45
CA LYS A 17 19.35 6.26 -26.04
C LYS A 17 20.66 5.64 -26.49
N ARG A 18 21.25 4.75 -25.70
CA ARG A 18 22.48 4.03 -26.07
C ARG A 18 22.29 3.10 -27.27
N ALA A 19 21.10 2.51 -27.43
CA ALA A 19 20.78 1.66 -28.58
C ALA A 19 20.59 2.46 -29.88
N THR A 20 20.44 3.79 -29.82
CA THR A 20 20.20 4.64 -31.00
C THR A 20 21.32 4.56 -32.03
N THR A 21 22.58 4.34 -31.62
CA THR A 21 23.73 4.22 -32.53
C THR A 21 23.65 3.01 -33.46
N PHE A 22 22.85 1.99 -33.09
CA PHE A 22 22.65 0.80 -33.90
C PHE A 22 21.52 0.92 -34.92
N GLY A 23 20.86 2.09 -34.98
CA GLY A 23 19.76 2.36 -35.91
C GLY A 23 18.63 1.33 -35.81
N SER A 24 18.21 0.78 -36.96
CA SER A 24 17.14 -0.23 -37.02
C SER A 24 17.52 -1.61 -36.42
N HIS A 25 18.79 -1.86 -36.12
CA HIS A 25 19.28 -3.08 -35.47
C HIS A 25 19.34 -2.96 -33.95
N GLY A 26 19.15 -1.76 -33.42
CA GLY A 26 19.11 -1.52 -31.96
C GLY A 26 17.77 -1.95 -31.35
N MET A 27 17.82 -2.78 -30.31
CA MET A 27 16.65 -3.14 -29.51
C MET A 27 16.96 -2.96 -28.04
N CYS A 28 16.01 -2.38 -27.30
CA CYS A 28 16.04 -2.32 -25.86
C CYS A 28 14.81 -3.06 -25.31
N ALA A 29 15.04 -4.06 -24.46
CA ALA A 29 14.00 -4.84 -23.82
C ALA A 29 14.08 -4.69 -22.30
N ALA A 30 12.91 -4.66 -21.64
CA ALA A 30 12.78 -4.72 -20.19
C ALA A 30 11.75 -5.77 -19.84
N GLU A 31 12.10 -6.63 -18.89
CA GLU A 31 11.25 -7.70 -18.40
C GLU A 31 11.25 -7.68 -16.87
N SER A 32 10.08 -7.83 -16.27
CA SER A 32 9.91 -7.94 -14.81
C SER A 32 8.49 -8.37 -14.46
N SER A 33 8.32 -8.98 -13.30
CA SER A 33 7.03 -9.09 -12.64
C SER A 33 6.55 -7.71 -12.15
N PRO A 34 5.23 -7.47 -12.00
CA PRO A 34 4.67 -6.21 -11.51
C PRO A 34 4.84 -6.07 -9.98
N GLY A 35 6.08 -5.81 -9.52
CA GLY A 35 6.45 -5.82 -8.11
C GLY A 35 5.98 -4.63 -7.28
N PHE A 36 5.44 -3.57 -7.90
CA PHE A 36 4.93 -2.40 -7.19
C PHE A 36 3.43 -2.52 -6.94
N ALA A 37 3.02 -2.27 -5.70
CA ALA A 37 1.62 -2.29 -5.31
C ALA A 37 0.80 -1.20 -6.02
N VAL A 38 -0.50 -1.44 -6.15
CA VAL A 38 -1.46 -0.45 -6.64
C VAL A 38 -1.66 0.61 -5.55
N GLU A 39 -1.34 1.86 -5.85
CA GLU A 39 -1.45 2.97 -4.89
C GLU A 39 -2.90 3.46 -4.73
N ASN A 40 -3.69 3.39 -5.80
CA ASN A 40 -5.11 3.78 -5.79
C ASN A 40 -6.01 2.59 -6.15
N PRO A 41 -6.59 1.90 -5.17
CA PRO A 41 -7.46 0.74 -5.42
C PRO A 41 -8.79 1.12 -6.10
N LYS A 42 -9.18 2.40 -6.08
CA LYS A 42 -10.38 2.91 -6.77
C LYS A 42 -10.11 3.38 -8.19
N TRP A 43 -8.89 3.19 -8.69
CA TRP A 43 -8.58 3.52 -10.06
C TRP A 43 -9.39 2.66 -11.04
N MET A 44 -9.93 3.31 -12.05
CA MET A 44 -10.69 2.66 -13.12
C MET A 44 -9.92 2.79 -14.43
N PRO A 45 -9.73 1.70 -15.21
CA PRO A 45 -9.03 1.77 -16.48
C PRO A 45 -9.83 2.57 -17.51
N SER A 46 -9.15 3.41 -18.30
CA SER A 46 -9.75 4.13 -19.43
C SER A 46 -9.94 3.24 -20.65
N SER A 47 -9.22 2.12 -20.69
CA SER A 47 -9.32 1.09 -21.73
C SER A 47 -9.16 -0.31 -21.12
N LYS A 48 -9.65 -1.33 -21.85
CA LYS A 48 -9.66 -2.72 -21.37
C LYS A 48 -8.27 -3.30 -21.04
N HIS A 49 -7.21 -2.79 -21.70
CA HIS A 49 -5.85 -3.28 -21.53
C HIS A 49 -4.97 -2.37 -20.66
N GLU A 50 -5.46 -1.24 -20.22
CA GLU A 50 -4.68 -0.34 -19.38
C GLU A 50 -4.34 -0.99 -18.04
N ALA A 51 -3.08 -0.84 -17.61
CA ALA A 51 -2.64 -1.30 -16.31
C ALA A 51 -2.84 -0.22 -15.24
N PRO A 52 -3.05 -0.59 -13.96
CA PRO A 52 -3.06 0.38 -12.88
C PRO A 52 -1.81 1.26 -12.90
N PRO A 53 -1.91 2.56 -12.62
CA PRO A 53 -0.77 3.45 -12.55
C PRO A 53 0.11 3.06 -11.36
N THR A 54 1.17 2.30 -11.65
CA THR A 54 2.19 1.89 -10.68
C THR A 54 3.56 2.27 -11.22
N LYS A 55 4.55 2.25 -10.36
CA LYS A 55 5.95 2.36 -10.76
C LYS A 55 6.42 1.05 -11.46
N GLY A 56 7.57 1.10 -12.12
CA GLY A 56 8.21 -0.07 -12.68
C GLY A 56 7.67 -0.53 -14.03
N ILE A 57 7.54 -1.86 -14.20
CA ILE A 57 7.25 -2.45 -15.51
C ILE A 57 5.88 -2.09 -16.06
N LEU A 58 4.86 -1.93 -15.19
CA LEU A 58 3.52 -1.55 -15.65
C LEU A 58 3.47 -0.10 -16.15
N SER A 59 4.29 0.79 -15.61
CA SER A 59 4.47 2.13 -16.17
C SER A 59 5.03 2.09 -17.59
N LEU A 60 6.02 1.22 -17.85
CA LEU A 60 6.56 1.00 -19.20
C LEU A 60 5.53 0.33 -20.12
N TYR A 61 4.79 -0.65 -19.61
CA TYR A 61 3.71 -1.30 -20.34
C TYR A 61 2.66 -0.29 -20.83
N ASN A 62 2.23 0.63 -19.97
CA ASN A 62 1.25 1.67 -20.32
C ASN A 62 1.75 2.68 -21.38
N ARG A 63 3.07 2.83 -21.54
CA ARG A 63 3.69 3.66 -22.58
C ARG A 63 3.68 3.00 -23.97
N GLY A 64 3.47 1.68 -24.02
CA GLY A 64 3.47 0.87 -25.22
C GLY A 64 2.08 0.68 -25.86
N ASP A 65 1.99 -0.29 -26.76
CA ASP A 65 0.76 -0.66 -27.47
C ASP A 65 -0.13 -1.62 -26.67
N ARG A 66 0.22 -1.91 -25.42
CA ARG A 66 -0.57 -2.60 -24.38
C ARG A 66 -1.20 -3.90 -24.88
N ARG A 67 -0.37 -4.87 -25.23
CA ARG A 67 -0.85 -6.18 -25.68
C ARG A 67 -1.17 -7.08 -24.51
N ARG A 68 -2.34 -7.75 -24.62
CA ARG A 68 -2.79 -8.81 -23.72
C ARG A 68 -2.88 -10.12 -24.49
N TRP A 69 -2.66 -11.24 -23.80
CA TRP A 69 -2.76 -12.57 -24.36
C TRP A 69 -4.18 -13.10 -24.25
N TYR A 70 -4.76 -13.56 -25.38
CA TYR A 70 -6.12 -14.09 -25.42
C TYR A 70 -6.12 -15.51 -25.92
N TRP A 71 -6.99 -16.30 -25.32
CA TRP A 71 -7.42 -17.59 -25.84
C TRP A 71 -8.79 -17.43 -26.49
N ARG A 72 -9.13 -18.34 -27.44
CA ARG A 72 -10.48 -18.43 -28.01
C ARG A 72 -11.08 -19.74 -27.56
N CYS A 73 -12.25 -19.68 -26.88
CA CYS A 73 -12.95 -20.86 -26.40
C CYS A 73 -13.25 -21.82 -27.56
N VAL A 74 -12.97 -23.11 -27.38
CA VAL A 74 -13.21 -24.11 -28.44
C VAL A 74 -14.70 -24.41 -28.62
N GLU A 75 -15.52 -24.15 -27.60
CA GLU A 75 -16.98 -24.34 -27.64
C GLU A 75 -17.69 -23.09 -28.17
N CYS A 76 -17.75 -22.02 -27.39
CA CYS A 76 -18.51 -20.82 -27.75
C CYS A 76 -17.77 -19.85 -28.67
N LYS A 77 -16.52 -20.11 -29.02
CA LYS A 77 -15.62 -19.31 -29.88
C LYS A 77 -15.31 -17.91 -29.35
N GLN A 78 -15.83 -17.52 -28.20
CA GLN A 78 -15.57 -16.21 -27.60
C GLN A 78 -14.09 -16.09 -27.15
N PRO A 79 -13.39 -15.02 -27.52
CA PRO A 79 -12.06 -14.74 -27.01
C PRO A 79 -12.09 -14.24 -25.57
N PHE A 80 -11.18 -14.73 -24.73
CA PHE A 80 -11.01 -14.29 -23.36
C PHE A 80 -9.55 -14.25 -22.94
N GLU A 81 -9.22 -13.39 -22.03
CA GLU A 81 -7.90 -13.36 -21.41
C GLU A 81 -7.86 -14.39 -20.28
N PRO A 82 -6.96 -15.39 -20.31
CA PRO A 82 -6.82 -16.32 -19.19
C PRO A 82 -6.33 -15.58 -17.94
N ASP A 83 -7.03 -15.78 -16.84
CA ASP A 83 -6.80 -15.08 -15.57
C ASP A 83 -6.88 -16.07 -14.40
N PHE A 84 -6.16 -15.81 -13.31
CA PHE A 84 -6.20 -16.65 -12.12
C PHE A 84 -7.61 -16.73 -11.51
N SER A 85 -8.41 -15.67 -11.61
CA SER A 85 -9.78 -15.65 -11.14
C SER A 85 -10.73 -16.60 -11.90
N LEU A 86 -10.31 -17.10 -13.07
CA LEU A 86 -11.04 -18.10 -13.84
C LEU A 86 -10.65 -19.54 -13.45
N ILE A 87 -9.63 -19.73 -12.63
CA ILE A 87 -9.27 -21.03 -12.08
C ILE A 87 -10.28 -21.45 -11.05
N ASN A 88 -10.86 -22.61 -11.24
CA ASN A 88 -11.80 -23.26 -10.33
C ASN A 88 -11.09 -24.46 -9.66
N TYR A 89 -11.22 -24.57 -8.35
CA TYR A 89 -10.71 -25.69 -7.54
C TYR A 89 -11.65 -25.94 -6.35
N PRO A 90 -11.73 -27.17 -5.82
CA PRO A 90 -12.61 -27.48 -4.71
C PRO A 90 -12.11 -26.83 -3.41
N ASP A 91 -13.04 -26.52 -2.50
CA ASP A 91 -12.71 -26.13 -1.14
C ASP A 91 -12.33 -27.41 -0.36
N SER A 92 -11.03 -27.65 -0.20
CA SER A 92 -10.48 -28.77 0.55
C SER A 92 -9.50 -28.28 1.60
N ALA A 93 -9.46 -29.01 2.72
CA ALA A 93 -8.45 -28.79 3.76
C ALA A 93 -7.04 -29.23 3.30
N ASP A 94 -6.96 -30.10 2.30
CA ASP A 94 -5.73 -30.49 1.64
C ASP A 94 -5.52 -29.61 0.41
N PHE A 95 -4.57 -28.67 0.51
CA PHE A 95 -4.25 -27.73 -0.55
C PHE A 95 -3.65 -28.42 -1.80
N MET A 96 -3.00 -29.57 -1.62
CA MET A 96 -2.46 -30.31 -2.73
C MET A 96 -3.57 -30.99 -3.53
N GLU A 97 -4.56 -31.59 -2.86
CA GLU A 97 -5.74 -32.14 -3.50
C GLU A 97 -6.53 -31.06 -4.27
N ALA A 98 -6.78 -29.93 -3.64
CA ALA A 98 -7.46 -28.81 -4.30
C ALA A 98 -6.69 -28.34 -5.54
N ALA A 99 -5.37 -28.24 -5.46
CA ALA A 99 -4.51 -27.79 -6.56
C ALA A 99 -4.46 -28.81 -7.72
N GLU A 100 -4.49 -30.10 -7.45
CA GLU A 100 -4.52 -31.17 -8.46
C GLU A 100 -5.82 -31.18 -9.26
N MET A 101 -6.90 -30.76 -8.65
CA MET A 101 -8.22 -30.68 -9.30
C MET A 101 -8.48 -29.34 -10.01
N ALA A 102 -7.50 -28.45 -10.09
CA ALA A 102 -7.64 -27.13 -10.68
C ALA A 102 -8.00 -27.19 -12.17
N THR A 103 -9.06 -26.50 -12.55
CA THR A 103 -9.51 -26.30 -13.92
C THR A 103 -9.67 -24.82 -14.21
N MET A 104 -9.68 -24.41 -15.49
CA MET A 104 -10.00 -23.02 -15.86
C MET A 104 -11.35 -23.01 -16.59
N LYS A 105 -12.22 -22.09 -16.17
CA LYS A 105 -13.55 -21.91 -16.79
C LYS A 105 -13.52 -20.83 -17.87
N CYS A 106 -14.22 -21.13 -18.99
CA CYS A 106 -14.56 -20.09 -19.94
C CYS A 106 -15.55 -19.09 -19.28
N PRO A 107 -15.28 -17.77 -19.29
CA PRO A 107 -16.16 -16.80 -18.63
C PRO A 107 -17.50 -16.59 -19.37
N PHE A 108 -17.71 -17.19 -20.55
CA PHE A 108 -18.90 -17.02 -21.35
C PHE A 108 -19.84 -18.23 -21.38
N CYS A 109 -19.27 -19.45 -21.43
CA CYS A 109 -20.07 -20.68 -21.51
C CYS A 109 -19.75 -21.70 -20.43
N GLU A 110 -18.88 -21.32 -19.46
CA GLU A 110 -18.46 -22.14 -18.32
C GLU A 110 -17.79 -23.48 -18.69
N MET A 111 -17.34 -23.65 -19.95
CA MET A 111 -16.57 -24.81 -20.35
C MET A 111 -15.30 -24.91 -19.50
N ASP A 112 -15.08 -26.09 -18.94
CA ASP A 112 -13.89 -26.39 -18.14
C ASP A 112 -12.72 -26.84 -19.01
N TYR A 113 -11.56 -26.20 -18.79
CA TYR A 113 -10.28 -26.59 -19.36
C TYR A 113 -9.39 -27.20 -18.27
N HIS A 114 -8.77 -28.33 -18.56
CA HIS A 114 -7.76 -28.92 -17.73
C HIS A 114 -6.37 -28.39 -18.11
N HIS A 115 -5.42 -28.50 -17.16
CA HIS A 115 -4.03 -28.11 -17.45
C HIS A 115 -3.46 -28.94 -18.62
N ASP A 116 -3.67 -30.26 -18.58
CA ASP A 116 -3.32 -31.19 -19.63
C ASP A 116 -4.56 -31.56 -20.48
N PRO A 117 -4.36 -31.98 -21.75
CA PRO A 117 -5.47 -32.38 -22.60
C PRO A 117 -6.26 -33.57 -22.01
N VAL A 118 -7.60 -33.44 -22.00
CA VAL A 118 -8.48 -34.51 -21.48
C VAL A 118 -9.60 -34.76 -22.48
N SER A 119 -9.83 -36.04 -22.83
CA SER A 119 -10.97 -36.48 -23.66
C SER A 119 -11.13 -35.72 -24.98
N GLY A 120 -10.03 -35.35 -25.62
CA GLY A 120 -10.04 -34.61 -26.89
C GLY A 120 -10.19 -33.10 -26.75
N MET A 121 -10.34 -32.60 -25.53
CA MET A 121 -10.32 -31.15 -25.22
C MET A 121 -8.87 -30.68 -25.08
N PRO A 122 -8.54 -29.49 -25.64
CA PRO A 122 -7.19 -28.95 -25.52
C PRO A 122 -6.87 -28.57 -24.07
N GLY A 123 -5.65 -28.85 -23.67
CA GLY A 123 -5.08 -28.35 -22.45
C GLY A 123 -4.49 -26.93 -22.61
N LYS A 124 -3.81 -26.48 -21.57
CA LYS A 124 -3.15 -25.17 -21.56
C LYS A 124 -2.18 -24.96 -22.72
N PHE A 125 -1.37 -25.95 -23.03
CA PHE A 125 -0.36 -25.87 -24.11
C PHE A 125 -1.02 -25.65 -25.48
N GLU A 126 -2.03 -26.43 -25.80
CA GLU A 126 -2.78 -26.33 -27.06
C GLU A 126 -3.54 -25.00 -27.15
N MET A 127 -4.15 -24.55 -26.04
CA MET A 127 -4.82 -23.24 -25.96
C MET A 127 -3.82 -22.09 -26.17
N ASN A 128 -2.61 -22.20 -25.64
CA ASN A 128 -1.54 -21.23 -25.92
C ASN A 128 -1.13 -21.23 -27.40
N ASN A 129 -0.99 -22.41 -28.04
CA ASN A 129 -0.66 -22.47 -29.46
C ASN A 129 -1.72 -21.84 -30.37
N MET A 130 -2.97 -21.81 -29.94
CA MET A 130 -4.08 -21.15 -30.63
C MET A 130 -4.30 -19.69 -30.17
N GLY A 131 -3.58 -19.25 -29.14
CA GLY A 131 -3.72 -17.92 -28.56
C GLY A 131 -3.17 -16.79 -29.45
N ARG A 132 -3.57 -15.57 -29.14
CA ARG A 132 -3.11 -14.36 -29.86
C ARG A 132 -2.85 -13.19 -28.93
N TRP A 133 -1.83 -12.39 -29.25
CA TRP A 133 -1.65 -11.07 -28.71
C TRP A 133 -2.61 -10.08 -29.35
N VAL A 134 -3.41 -9.42 -28.54
CA VAL A 134 -4.37 -8.39 -28.96
C VAL A 134 -3.88 -7.06 -28.42
N LYS A 135 -3.75 -6.04 -29.27
CA LYS A 135 -3.39 -4.68 -28.88
C LYS A 135 -4.58 -3.98 -28.25
N ASP A 136 -4.31 -3.03 -27.38
CA ASP A 136 -5.35 -2.15 -26.87
C ASP A 136 -6.00 -1.36 -28.03
N GLY A 137 -7.34 -1.28 -28.02
CA GLY A 137 -8.13 -0.76 -29.12
C GLY A 137 -8.43 -1.75 -30.24
N GLN A 138 -7.93 -2.98 -30.15
CA GLN A 138 -8.36 -4.11 -31.01
C GLN A 138 -9.24 -5.09 -30.27
N VAL A 139 -10.09 -5.78 -31.00
CA VAL A 139 -10.95 -6.87 -30.50
C VAL A 139 -10.77 -8.08 -31.41
N TRP A 140 -10.43 -9.22 -30.81
CA TRP A 140 -10.43 -10.49 -31.51
C TRP A 140 -11.87 -11.04 -31.51
N MET A 141 -12.41 -11.27 -32.69
CA MET A 141 -13.81 -11.67 -32.87
C MET A 141 -13.98 -13.20 -32.79
N PRO A 142 -15.19 -13.71 -32.47
CA PRO A 142 -15.46 -15.15 -32.42
C PRO A 142 -15.22 -15.88 -33.75
N ASP A 143 -15.35 -15.22 -34.87
CA ASP A 143 -15.04 -15.77 -36.21
C ASP A 143 -13.53 -15.85 -36.51
N GLY A 144 -12.69 -15.29 -35.62
CA GLY A 144 -11.24 -15.27 -35.75
C GLY A 144 -10.68 -14.02 -36.41
N THR A 145 -11.50 -13.09 -36.82
CA THR A 145 -11.08 -11.79 -37.38
C THR A 145 -10.62 -10.84 -36.27
N MET A 146 -9.83 -9.83 -36.64
CA MET A 146 -9.37 -8.78 -35.72
C MET A 146 -9.99 -7.47 -36.14
N GLU A 147 -10.79 -6.88 -35.27
CA GLU A 147 -11.43 -5.59 -35.49
C GLU A 147 -10.81 -4.49 -34.66
N GLY A 148 -11.04 -3.23 -35.06
CA GLY A 148 -10.55 -2.05 -34.36
C GLY A 148 -9.12 -1.64 -34.72
N ARG A 149 -8.76 -0.43 -34.35
CA ARG A 149 -7.43 0.14 -34.56
C ARG A 149 -6.63 0.11 -33.28
N GLY A 150 -5.61 -0.75 -33.22
CA GLY A 150 -4.71 -0.81 -32.07
C GLY A 150 -3.98 0.50 -31.82
N ILE A 151 -3.64 0.75 -30.56
CA ILE A 151 -2.81 1.88 -30.16
C ILE A 151 -1.49 1.84 -30.93
N ARG A 152 -1.09 3.00 -31.46
CA ARG A 152 0.20 3.17 -32.14
C ARG A 152 1.24 3.63 -31.13
N SER A 153 2.30 2.85 -30.98
CA SER A 153 3.45 3.19 -30.14
C SER A 153 4.73 2.63 -30.75
N GLU A 154 5.85 3.29 -30.49
CA GLU A 154 7.19 2.75 -30.78
C GLU A 154 7.59 1.60 -29.85
N ILE A 155 6.86 1.43 -28.74
CA ILE A 155 7.10 0.39 -27.74
C ILE A 155 6.07 -0.71 -27.93
N ALA A 156 6.54 -1.93 -28.26
CA ALA A 156 5.72 -3.12 -28.17
C ALA A 156 5.71 -3.57 -26.70
N SER A 157 4.57 -3.51 -26.05
CA SER A 157 4.44 -3.88 -24.64
C SER A 157 3.49 -5.07 -24.47
N PHE A 158 3.91 -6.02 -23.66
CA PHE A 158 3.25 -7.31 -23.49
C PHE A 158 2.97 -7.56 -22.01
N TRP A 159 1.77 -8.00 -21.68
CA TRP A 159 1.45 -8.46 -20.34
C TRP A 159 0.84 -9.86 -20.43
N LEU A 160 1.62 -10.84 -20.00
CA LEU A 160 1.21 -12.23 -19.90
C LEU A 160 0.91 -12.55 -18.43
N LYS A 161 -0.26 -13.08 -18.17
CA LYS A 161 -0.63 -13.57 -16.83
C LYS A 161 -0.07 -14.96 -16.60
N GLY A 162 0.31 -15.27 -15.35
CA GLY A 162 0.99 -16.51 -15.02
C GLY A 162 0.24 -17.80 -15.37
N VAL A 163 -1.10 -17.75 -15.37
CA VAL A 163 -1.95 -18.88 -15.78
C VAL A 163 -1.71 -19.32 -17.24
N ALA A 164 -1.26 -18.41 -18.11
CA ALA A 164 -0.90 -18.69 -19.49
C ALA A 164 0.62 -18.92 -19.69
N ALA A 165 1.46 -18.64 -18.69
CA ALA A 165 2.91 -18.85 -18.78
C ALA A 165 3.22 -20.35 -18.99
N SER A 166 4.02 -20.67 -20.02
CA SER A 166 4.20 -22.06 -20.48
C SER A 166 4.72 -23.03 -19.42
N PHE A 167 5.59 -22.57 -18.53
CA PHE A 167 6.24 -23.42 -17.51
C PHE A 167 5.58 -23.34 -16.13
N ALA A 168 4.54 -22.56 -15.94
CA ALA A 168 3.81 -22.50 -14.66
C ALA A 168 2.66 -23.51 -14.71
N SER A 169 2.62 -24.51 -13.84
CA SER A 169 1.47 -25.39 -13.74
C SER A 169 0.34 -24.73 -12.93
N TRP A 170 -0.90 -24.99 -13.29
CA TRP A 170 -2.04 -24.49 -12.50
C TRP A 170 -2.05 -25.07 -11.09
N LYS A 171 -1.62 -26.34 -10.94
CA LYS A 171 -1.40 -26.98 -9.65
C LYS A 171 -0.48 -26.15 -8.77
N THR A 172 0.69 -25.74 -9.27
CA THR A 172 1.66 -24.93 -8.50
C THR A 172 1.08 -23.56 -8.16
N LEU A 173 0.41 -22.90 -9.11
CA LEU A 173 -0.19 -21.59 -8.89
C LEU A 173 -1.25 -21.62 -7.78
N VAL A 174 -2.14 -22.63 -7.81
CA VAL A 174 -3.21 -22.79 -6.81
C VAL A 174 -2.62 -23.15 -5.44
N PHE A 175 -1.68 -24.11 -5.40
CA PHE A 175 -1.05 -24.52 -4.15
C PHE A 175 -0.33 -23.35 -3.46
N ASN A 176 0.46 -22.57 -4.21
CA ASN A 176 1.15 -21.40 -3.67
C ASN A 176 0.16 -20.35 -3.15
N TYR A 177 -0.92 -20.11 -3.89
CA TYR A 177 -1.94 -19.16 -3.47
C TYR A 177 -2.66 -19.60 -2.21
N LEU A 178 -3.10 -20.86 -2.11
CA LEU A 178 -3.78 -21.40 -0.93
C LEU A 178 -2.88 -21.39 0.31
N THR A 179 -1.61 -21.75 0.15
CA THR A 179 -0.62 -21.67 1.21
C THR A 179 -0.45 -20.23 1.72
N ALA A 180 -0.28 -19.28 0.80
CA ALA A 180 -0.13 -17.87 1.13
C ALA A 180 -1.38 -17.28 1.82
N GLU A 181 -2.57 -17.68 1.37
CA GLU A 181 -3.81 -17.25 1.98
C GLU A 181 -4.00 -17.86 3.40
N HIS A 182 -3.57 -19.10 3.59
CA HIS A 182 -3.57 -19.73 4.90
C HIS A 182 -2.63 -19.00 5.88
N GLU A 183 -1.40 -18.69 5.46
CA GLU A 183 -0.46 -17.91 6.26
C GLU A 183 -1.02 -16.55 6.65
N TYR A 184 -1.66 -15.87 5.71
CA TYR A 184 -2.32 -14.60 5.99
C TYR A 184 -3.43 -14.73 7.04
N ARG A 185 -4.25 -15.79 6.97
CA ARG A 185 -5.31 -16.03 7.95
C ARG A 185 -4.76 -16.35 9.35
N GLN A 186 -3.58 -16.99 9.44
CA GLN A 186 -2.96 -17.34 10.71
C GLN A 186 -2.26 -16.16 11.40
N ASN A 187 -1.49 -15.39 10.67
CA ASN A 187 -0.58 -14.41 11.25
C ASN A 187 -0.79 -12.96 10.75
N GLY A 188 -1.66 -12.76 9.74
CA GLY A 188 -1.97 -11.45 9.18
C GLY A 188 -0.89 -10.87 8.27
N THR A 189 0.18 -11.62 7.95
CA THR A 189 1.23 -11.15 7.04
C THR A 189 0.81 -11.31 5.58
N GLU A 190 1.08 -10.30 4.75
CA GLU A 190 0.67 -10.28 3.33
C GLU A 190 1.83 -10.60 2.37
N GLU A 191 3.01 -10.93 2.88
CA GLU A 191 4.22 -11.09 2.06
C GLU A 191 4.13 -12.25 1.08
N ALA A 192 3.64 -13.40 1.53
CA ALA A 192 3.43 -14.57 0.68
C ALA A 192 2.35 -14.31 -0.38
N LEU A 193 1.23 -13.67 -0.01
CA LEU A 193 0.18 -13.25 -0.95
C LEU A 193 0.71 -12.28 -2.00
N LYS A 194 1.51 -11.30 -1.59
CA LYS A 194 2.16 -10.36 -2.49
C LYS A 194 3.09 -11.07 -3.46
N THR A 195 3.88 -12.03 -2.97
CA THR A 195 4.81 -12.79 -3.80
C THR A 195 4.06 -13.59 -4.86
N THR A 196 3.09 -14.43 -4.46
CA THR A 196 2.35 -15.25 -5.44
C THR A 196 1.54 -14.40 -6.42
N THR A 197 0.95 -13.28 -5.97
CA THR A 197 0.21 -12.39 -6.87
C THR A 197 1.14 -11.72 -7.89
N ASN A 198 2.27 -11.18 -7.46
CA ASN A 198 3.18 -10.45 -8.34
C ASN A 198 3.97 -11.39 -9.28
N THR A 199 4.47 -12.51 -8.77
CA THR A 199 5.37 -13.38 -9.52
C THR A 199 4.65 -14.53 -10.21
N ASP A 200 3.76 -15.24 -9.50
CA ASP A 200 3.10 -16.43 -10.04
C ASP A 200 1.90 -16.06 -10.91
N GLN A 201 1.08 -15.10 -10.47
CA GLN A 201 -0.08 -14.66 -11.25
C GLN A 201 0.26 -13.55 -12.26
N GLY A 202 1.39 -12.85 -12.08
CA GLY A 202 1.80 -11.73 -12.93
C GLY A 202 0.92 -10.49 -12.78
N MET A 203 0.32 -10.30 -11.61
CA MET A 203 -0.59 -9.19 -11.29
C MET A 203 -0.01 -8.29 -10.19
N PRO A 204 -0.25 -6.96 -10.25
CA PRO A 204 0.18 -6.09 -9.17
C PRO A 204 -0.66 -6.35 -7.92
N TYR A 205 0.01 -6.59 -6.81
CA TYR A 205 -0.67 -6.84 -5.53
C TYR A 205 -1.34 -5.58 -5.00
N THR A 206 -2.57 -5.73 -4.53
CA THR A 206 -3.29 -4.69 -3.77
C THR A 206 -3.42 -5.17 -2.33
N ALA A 207 -2.94 -4.38 -1.37
CA ALA A 207 -3.00 -4.76 0.04
C ALA A 207 -4.45 -5.01 0.48
N LYS A 208 -4.67 -6.06 1.27
CA LYS A 208 -6.01 -6.43 1.78
C LYS A 208 -6.67 -5.27 2.54
N SER A 209 -5.87 -4.49 3.27
CA SER A 209 -6.33 -3.29 3.96
C SER A 209 -6.87 -2.21 3.01
N MET A 210 -6.36 -2.15 1.78
CA MET A 210 -6.80 -1.20 0.74
C MET A 210 -7.92 -1.78 -0.11
N ALA A 211 -7.97 -3.11 -0.29
CA ALA A 211 -9.02 -3.81 -1.04
C ALA A 211 -10.30 -3.99 -0.22
N SER A 212 -10.24 -3.88 1.11
CA SER A 212 -11.43 -3.94 1.93
C SER A 212 -12.26 -2.67 1.68
N ASP A 213 -13.40 -2.83 1.07
CA ASP A 213 -14.49 -1.83 1.01
C ASP A 213 -15.04 -1.57 2.43
N ARG A 214 -14.19 -1.02 3.30
CA ARG A 214 -14.70 -0.39 4.52
C ARG A 214 -15.37 0.89 4.08
N MET A 215 -16.64 0.77 3.76
CA MET A 215 -17.47 1.92 3.43
C MET A 215 -17.32 2.95 4.55
N PRO A 216 -17.04 4.22 4.24
CA PRO A 216 -17.00 5.29 5.25
C PRO A 216 -18.25 5.28 6.14
N GLU A 217 -19.40 4.89 5.59
CA GLU A 217 -20.67 4.71 6.30
C GLU A 217 -20.61 3.58 7.32
N GLU A 218 -19.97 2.46 7.04
CA GLU A 218 -19.83 1.36 8.02
C GLU A 218 -18.93 1.78 9.19
N LEU A 219 -17.83 2.49 8.93
CA LEU A 219 -16.98 3.05 9.98
C LEU A 219 -17.75 4.07 10.81
N LYS A 220 -18.54 4.93 10.16
CA LYS A 220 -19.38 5.92 10.82
C LYS A 220 -20.48 5.26 11.66
N ASN A 221 -21.11 4.20 11.18
CA ASN A 221 -22.14 3.46 11.90
C ASN A 221 -21.57 2.67 13.10
N ARG A 222 -20.29 2.28 13.06
CA ARG A 222 -19.58 1.65 14.17
C ARG A 222 -19.03 2.67 15.16
N SER A 223 -18.99 3.95 14.81
CA SER A 223 -18.54 4.98 15.74
C SER A 223 -19.55 5.10 16.89
N LYS A 224 -19.04 5.12 18.11
CA LYS A 224 -19.85 5.40 19.30
C LYS A 224 -19.94 6.90 19.50
N PRO A 225 -21.09 7.43 19.95
CA PRO A 225 -21.20 8.83 20.36
C PRO A 225 -20.41 9.02 21.65
N LEU A 226 -19.13 9.33 21.52
CA LEU A 226 -18.28 9.73 22.62
C LEU A 226 -18.49 11.23 22.85
N GLY A 227 -18.55 11.67 24.10
CA GLY A 227 -18.60 13.09 24.44
C GLY A 227 -17.41 13.86 23.87
N HIS A 228 -17.57 15.17 23.69
CA HIS A 228 -16.49 16.02 23.20
C HIS A 228 -15.46 16.25 24.31
N ARG A 229 -14.25 15.68 24.16
CA ARG A 229 -13.16 15.79 25.12
C ARG A 229 -13.52 15.31 26.53
N GLU A 230 -14.28 14.24 26.59
CA GLU A 230 -14.69 13.59 27.82
C GLU A 230 -14.17 12.15 27.84
N VAL A 231 -13.90 11.65 29.04
CA VAL A 231 -13.41 10.29 29.23
C VAL A 231 -14.58 9.32 29.30
N PRO A 232 -14.73 8.41 28.33
CA PRO A 232 -15.83 7.44 28.31
C PRO A 232 -15.81 6.48 29.49
N PRO A 233 -16.98 5.93 29.87
CA PRO A 233 -17.05 4.88 30.89
C PRO A 233 -16.19 3.67 30.52
N GLY A 234 -15.52 3.09 31.51
CA GLY A 234 -14.64 1.92 31.33
C GLY A 234 -13.18 2.25 31.04
N VAL A 235 -12.84 3.48 30.71
CA VAL A 235 -11.44 3.93 30.61
C VAL A 235 -10.78 3.93 31.98
N ARG A 236 -9.55 3.41 32.05
CA ARG A 236 -8.76 3.28 33.28
C ARG A 236 -7.61 4.27 33.37
N PHE A 237 -7.04 4.62 32.24
CA PHE A 237 -5.99 5.64 32.15
C PHE A 237 -5.95 6.27 30.78
N LEU A 238 -5.38 7.47 30.70
CA LEU A 238 -5.14 8.17 29.45
C LEU A 238 -3.67 8.11 29.06
N THR A 239 -3.44 7.98 27.77
CA THR A 239 -2.12 8.13 27.13
C THR A 239 -2.20 9.19 26.05
N ALA A 240 -1.09 9.91 25.81
CA ALA A 240 -0.96 10.84 24.70
C ALA A 240 0.17 10.42 23.77
N SER A 241 -0.04 10.59 22.47
CA SER A 241 0.99 10.48 21.45
C SER A 241 1.18 11.81 20.76
N ILE A 242 2.43 12.26 20.64
CA ILE A 242 2.79 13.54 20.04
C ILE A 242 3.64 13.28 18.81
N ASP A 243 3.14 13.70 17.64
CA ASP A 243 3.86 13.73 16.38
C ASP A 243 4.40 15.14 16.14
N VAL A 244 5.72 15.24 15.91
CA VAL A 244 6.43 16.51 15.76
C VAL A 244 6.54 16.87 14.29
N GLN A 245 5.82 17.90 13.89
CA GLN A 245 5.81 18.44 12.54
C GLN A 245 6.68 19.70 12.41
N LYS A 246 6.95 20.14 11.17
CA LYS A 246 7.77 21.34 10.92
C LYS A 246 7.30 22.60 11.68
N ASN A 247 5.99 22.77 11.79
CA ASN A 247 5.36 24.02 12.29
C ASN A 247 4.23 23.78 13.29
N ARG A 248 4.16 22.60 13.90
CA ARG A 248 3.16 22.23 14.89
C ARG A 248 3.50 20.92 15.60
N PHE A 249 2.89 20.71 16.74
CA PHE A 249 2.75 19.40 17.36
C PHE A 249 1.33 18.88 17.10
N VAL A 250 1.21 17.63 16.69
CA VAL A 250 -0.08 16.94 16.57
C VAL A 250 -0.21 15.99 17.74
N VAL A 251 -1.25 16.19 18.54
CA VAL A 251 -1.47 15.43 19.77
C VAL A 251 -2.73 14.58 19.63
N GLN A 252 -2.62 13.30 19.99
CA GLN A 252 -3.77 12.42 20.09
C GLN A 252 -3.80 11.76 21.46
N VAL A 253 -4.95 11.86 22.14
CA VAL A 253 -5.16 11.33 23.49
C VAL A 253 -6.06 10.10 23.41
N HIS A 254 -5.61 9.00 24.00
CA HIS A 254 -6.29 7.72 24.03
C HIS A 254 -6.68 7.35 25.45
N GLY A 255 -7.89 6.84 25.61
CA GLY A 255 -8.33 6.17 26.82
C GLY A 255 -8.26 4.65 26.66
N THR A 256 -7.59 3.96 27.60
CA THR A 256 -7.47 2.49 27.58
C THR A 256 -8.34 1.88 28.67
N GLY A 257 -9.15 0.88 28.29
CA GLY A 257 -10.00 0.09 29.17
C GLY A 257 -9.36 -1.24 29.61
N ILE A 258 -10.03 -2.00 30.48
CA ILE A 258 -9.56 -3.31 31.01
C ILE A 258 -9.41 -4.32 29.90
N GLY A 259 -10.33 -4.37 28.92
CA GLY A 259 -10.33 -5.31 27.79
C GLY A 259 -9.33 -4.96 26.68
N LYS A 260 -8.37 -4.05 26.94
CA LYS A 260 -7.49 -3.45 25.93
C LYS A 260 -8.25 -2.65 24.87
N ASP A 261 -9.48 -2.27 25.13
CA ASP A 261 -10.22 -1.35 24.29
C ASP A 261 -9.53 0.02 24.32
N VAL A 262 -9.33 0.61 23.14
CA VAL A 262 -8.73 1.93 22.98
C VAL A 262 -9.76 2.87 22.36
N MET A 263 -9.96 4.01 23.01
CA MET A 263 -10.91 5.05 22.58
C MET A 263 -10.15 6.35 22.38
N ILE A 264 -10.42 7.05 21.28
CA ILE A 264 -9.86 8.39 21.06
C ILE A 264 -10.68 9.39 21.89
N VAL A 265 -10.03 10.04 22.85
CA VAL A 265 -10.64 11.04 23.74
C VAL A 265 -10.50 12.44 23.19
N ASP A 266 -9.32 12.78 22.64
CA ASP A 266 -9.08 14.09 22.03
C ASP A 266 -8.03 13.99 20.91
N ARG A 267 -8.13 14.90 19.94
CA ARG A 267 -7.09 15.14 18.94
C ARG A 267 -7.02 16.62 18.64
N PHE A 268 -5.84 17.21 18.79
CA PHE A 268 -5.64 18.64 18.57
C PHE A 268 -4.23 18.94 18.06
N GLU A 269 -4.03 20.16 17.61
CA GLU A 269 -2.75 20.65 17.11
C GLU A 269 -2.32 21.89 17.89
N ILE A 270 -1.05 21.95 18.29
CA ILE A 270 -0.41 23.12 18.87
C ILE A 270 0.36 23.81 17.76
N LYS A 271 -0.18 24.92 17.26
CA LYS A 271 0.35 25.64 16.08
C LYS A 271 1.02 26.96 16.43
N LYS A 272 0.61 27.59 17.52
CA LYS A 272 1.09 28.93 17.89
C LYS A 272 2.01 28.85 19.08
N SER A 273 3.18 29.47 18.92
CA SER A 273 4.18 29.67 19.97
C SER A 273 3.72 30.72 20.98
N LYS A 274 4.39 30.79 22.12
CA LYS A 274 4.30 31.96 23.05
C LYS A 274 5.14 33.13 22.55
N ARG A 275 6.03 32.97 21.57
CA ARG A 275 6.82 34.03 20.96
C ARG A 275 5.92 34.97 20.16
N LEU A 276 6.16 36.25 20.26
CA LEU A 276 5.44 37.31 19.56
C LEU A 276 6.35 37.95 18.51
N ASP A 277 5.77 38.37 17.39
CA ASP A 277 6.41 39.22 16.40
C ASP A 277 6.33 40.71 16.80
N GLU A 278 6.84 41.60 15.93
CA GLU A 278 6.88 43.04 16.14
C GLU A 278 5.49 43.67 16.24
N ASP A 279 4.47 43.02 15.64
CA ASP A 279 3.06 43.42 15.63
C ASP A 279 2.28 42.84 16.84
N GLY A 280 2.93 42.03 17.68
CA GLY A 280 2.31 41.36 18.83
C GLY A 280 1.55 40.10 18.48
N GLU A 281 1.67 39.58 17.25
CA GLU A 281 1.07 38.32 16.80
C GLU A 281 1.94 37.12 17.19
N ARG A 282 1.29 36.00 17.55
CA ARG A 282 2.00 34.76 17.90
C ARG A 282 2.64 34.11 16.69
N HIS A 283 3.92 33.85 16.77
CA HIS A 283 4.62 33.04 15.77
C HIS A 283 4.07 31.62 15.66
N TRP A 284 4.33 30.97 14.54
CA TRP A 284 4.14 29.53 14.39
C TRP A 284 5.20 28.79 15.23
N VAL A 285 4.78 27.66 15.79
CA VAL A 285 5.68 26.70 16.42
C VAL A 285 6.72 26.23 15.40
N ASN A 286 7.97 26.13 15.81
CA ASN A 286 9.05 25.54 15.00
C ASN A 286 9.99 24.72 15.91
N PRO A 287 9.69 23.43 16.13
CA PRO A 287 10.40 22.59 17.10
C PRO A 287 11.87 22.40 16.80
N GLY A 288 12.28 22.52 15.52
CA GLY A 288 13.70 22.38 15.13
C GLY A 288 14.54 23.61 15.41
N ALA A 289 13.93 24.82 15.41
CA ALA A 289 14.66 26.06 15.56
C ALA A 289 14.55 26.67 16.98
N TYR A 290 13.47 26.37 17.70
CA TYR A 290 13.19 27.04 18.97
C TYR A 290 12.91 26.03 20.10
N PRO A 291 13.88 25.77 21.00
CA PRO A 291 13.71 24.86 22.13
C PRO A 291 12.56 25.25 23.07
N GLU A 292 12.28 26.57 23.21
CA GLU A 292 11.21 27.08 24.05
C GLU A 292 9.82 26.64 23.58
N ASP A 293 9.63 26.34 22.29
CA ASP A 293 8.34 25.85 21.77
C ASP A 293 7.97 24.48 22.37
N TRP A 294 8.95 23.68 22.78
CA TRP A 294 8.72 22.38 23.44
C TRP A 294 8.07 22.53 24.83
N LYS A 295 8.30 23.65 25.51
CA LYS A 295 7.68 23.91 26.82
C LYS A 295 6.16 24.04 26.76
N LEU A 296 5.60 24.32 25.57
CA LEU A 296 4.16 24.30 25.35
C LEU A 296 3.54 22.93 25.66
N LEU A 297 4.28 21.85 25.45
CA LEU A 297 3.82 20.49 25.73
C LEU A 297 3.53 20.26 27.21
N VAL A 298 4.14 20.99 28.11
CA VAL A 298 3.88 20.87 29.56
C VAL A 298 2.45 21.28 29.86
N GLU A 299 2.05 22.47 29.46
CA GLU A 299 0.73 23.03 29.77
C GLU A 299 -0.37 22.40 28.92
N GLU A 300 -0.10 22.24 27.61
CA GLU A 300 -1.10 21.82 26.66
C GLU A 300 -1.32 20.29 26.62
N VAL A 301 -0.38 19.49 27.17
CA VAL A 301 -0.45 18.03 27.13
C VAL A 301 -0.22 17.40 28.51
N LEU A 302 0.96 17.63 29.14
CA LEU A 302 1.34 16.87 30.33
C LEU A 302 0.47 17.20 31.55
N LEU A 303 0.05 18.45 31.72
CA LEU A 303 -0.82 18.91 32.79
C LEU A 303 -2.31 18.89 32.44
N LYS A 304 -2.64 18.52 31.18
CA LYS A 304 -4.03 18.54 30.71
C LYS A 304 -4.83 17.42 31.36
N THR A 305 -6.05 17.76 31.74
CA THR A 305 -7.02 16.82 32.32
C THR A 305 -8.33 16.82 31.53
N TYR A 306 -9.05 15.71 31.60
CA TYR A 306 -10.32 15.51 30.90
C TYR A 306 -11.42 15.10 31.87
N PRO A 307 -12.63 15.69 31.77
CA PRO A 307 -13.74 15.33 32.64
C PRO A 307 -14.22 13.91 32.35
N LEU A 308 -14.69 13.21 33.37
CA LEU A 308 -15.31 11.90 33.23
C LEU A 308 -16.77 12.06 32.78
N MET A 309 -17.21 11.21 31.83
CA MET A 309 -18.61 11.18 31.36
C MET A 309 -19.62 10.66 32.40
N ASP A 310 -19.19 10.38 33.62
CA ASP A 310 -20.05 9.85 34.69
C ASP A 310 -20.84 10.93 35.45
N GLY A 311 -20.71 12.18 35.07
CA GLY A 311 -21.35 13.32 35.71
C GLY A 311 -20.82 13.66 37.12
N SER A 312 -19.74 13.03 37.57
CA SER A 312 -19.16 13.21 38.88
C SER A 312 -18.39 14.52 39.06
N GLY A 313 -18.09 15.24 37.97
CA GLY A 313 -17.21 16.39 37.97
C GLY A 313 -15.72 16.04 38.18
N ARG A 314 -15.37 14.75 38.24
CA ARG A 314 -13.98 14.33 38.38
C ARG A 314 -13.27 14.43 37.02
N HIS A 315 -11.96 14.64 37.08
CA HIS A 315 -11.09 14.70 35.92
C HIS A 315 -10.04 13.62 35.95
N MET A 316 -9.60 13.16 34.75
CA MET A 316 -8.53 12.21 34.58
C MET A 316 -7.36 12.88 33.84
N GLY A 317 -6.17 12.81 34.41
CA GLY A 317 -4.93 13.28 33.79
C GLY A 317 -4.33 12.24 32.85
N ILE A 318 -3.44 12.70 31.96
CA ILE A 318 -2.66 11.84 31.10
C ILE A 318 -1.58 11.13 31.91
N LYS A 319 -1.56 9.79 31.89
CA LYS A 319 -0.66 8.97 32.69
C LYS A 319 0.68 8.72 32.02
N LEU A 320 0.68 8.63 30.68
CA LEU A 320 1.87 8.38 29.87
C LEU A 320 1.79 9.21 28.60
N THR A 321 2.89 9.86 28.25
CA THR A 321 3.03 10.60 27.01
C THR A 321 4.21 10.06 26.22
N THR A 322 4.00 9.76 24.94
CA THR A 322 5.04 9.42 23.97
C THR A 322 5.19 10.57 23.00
N CYS A 323 6.42 10.89 22.63
CA CYS A 323 6.72 11.97 21.70
C CYS A 323 7.73 11.50 20.67
N ASP A 324 7.46 11.79 19.39
CA ASP A 324 8.43 11.59 18.32
C ASP A 324 9.62 12.55 18.54
N SER A 325 10.81 12.02 18.39
CA SER A 325 12.07 12.79 18.49
C SER A 325 12.84 12.84 17.18
N GLY A 326 12.29 12.26 16.11
CA GLY A 326 12.88 12.25 14.77
C GLY A 326 12.43 13.44 13.91
N GLY A 327 13.05 13.61 12.76
CA GLY A 327 12.60 14.57 11.77
C GLY A 327 13.68 15.49 11.21
N LYS A 328 13.36 16.77 11.07
CA LYS A 328 14.27 17.78 10.54
C LYS A 328 15.44 18.09 11.49
N GLU A 329 16.47 18.70 10.91
CA GLU A 329 17.61 19.22 11.66
C GLU A 329 17.15 20.07 12.84
N GLY A 330 17.78 19.86 14.01
CA GLY A 330 17.48 20.52 15.27
C GLY A 330 16.32 19.88 16.08
N VAL A 331 15.40 19.12 15.48
CA VAL A 331 14.27 18.50 16.21
C VAL A 331 14.77 17.50 17.24
N THR A 332 15.69 16.62 16.85
CA THR A 332 16.20 15.57 17.74
C THR A 332 16.93 16.14 18.95
N SER A 333 17.82 17.11 18.75
CA SER A 333 18.55 17.77 19.85
C SER A 333 17.60 18.47 20.82
N ASN A 334 16.70 19.30 20.31
CA ASN A 334 15.71 20.03 21.12
C ASN A 334 14.75 19.10 21.88
N ALA A 335 14.36 17.97 21.27
CA ALA A 335 13.56 16.94 21.93
C ALA A 335 14.30 16.35 23.14
N TYR A 336 15.55 15.93 22.95
CA TYR A 336 16.34 15.35 24.03
C TYR A 336 16.70 16.36 25.11
N ASP A 337 16.92 17.64 24.77
CA ASP A 337 17.12 18.71 25.75
C ASP A 337 15.85 18.94 26.59
N PHE A 338 14.69 18.97 25.95
CA PHE A 338 13.41 19.03 26.64
C PHE A 338 13.17 17.82 27.55
N PHE A 339 13.47 16.60 27.11
CA PHE A 339 13.32 15.40 27.95
C PHE A 339 14.31 15.39 29.12
N ARG A 340 15.52 15.90 28.95
CA ARG A 340 16.48 16.08 30.04
C ARG A 340 16.00 17.11 31.03
N TRP A 341 15.48 18.24 30.56
CA TRP A 341 14.92 19.27 31.39
C TRP A 341 13.73 18.75 32.23
N LEU A 342 12.81 17.98 31.64
CA LEU A 342 11.68 17.35 32.36
C LEU A 342 12.16 16.39 33.47
N ARG A 343 13.28 15.72 33.31
CA ARG A 343 13.83 14.77 34.31
C ARG A 343 14.47 15.49 35.49
N ARG A 344 15.09 16.63 35.26
CA ARG A 344 15.78 17.40 36.31
C ARG A 344 14.80 18.21 37.18
N GLY A 345 13.65 18.54 36.64
CA GLY A 345 12.71 19.46 37.28
C GLY A 345 13.00 20.93 36.97
N PRO A 346 12.01 21.82 37.17
CA PRO A 346 12.15 23.26 36.84
C PRO A 346 13.09 24.06 37.76
N ASP A 347 13.52 23.49 38.89
CA ASP A 347 14.30 24.20 39.92
C ASP A 347 15.80 23.92 39.91
N ASP A 348 16.28 23.00 39.05
CA ASP A 348 17.73 22.80 38.88
C ASP A 348 18.28 23.86 37.92
N GLU A 349 18.85 24.93 38.42
CA GLU A 349 19.64 25.90 37.67
C GLU A 349 20.77 25.14 36.95
N ILE A 350 20.94 25.41 35.67
CA ILE A 350 22.02 24.86 34.86
C ILE A 350 23.34 25.45 35.37
N ASP A 351 24.16 24.62 35.98
CA ASP A 351 25.58 24.94 36.16
C ASP A 351 26.24 24.95 34.77
N GLU A 352 26.43 26.14 34.20
CA GLU A 352 27.03 26.36 32.87
C GLU A 352 28.51 25.89 32.75
N ASP A 353 29.10 25.36 33.81
CA ASP A 353 30.53 25.00 33.87
C ASP A 353 30.86 23.55 33.46
N LEU A 354 29.90 22.74 32.95
CA LEU A 354 30.14 21.34 32.60
C LEU A 354 30.18 21.03 31.07
N GLU A 355 30.17 22.03 30.20
CA GLU A 355 30.26 21.83 28.75
C GLU A 355 31.68 21.84 28.16
N GLN A 356 32.72 21.51 28.90
CA GLN A 356 34.03 21.21 28.34
C GLN A 356 34.57 19.87 28.86
N GLY A 357 34.13 18.79 28.23
CA GLY A 357 34.56 17.42 28.56
C GLY A 357 34.39 16.47 27.39
N ASP A 358 35.40 16.46 26.53
CA ASP A 358 35.93 15.39 25.69
C ASP A 358 35.02 14.19 25.33
N TYR A 359 34.62 14.15 24.06
CA TYR A 359 34.34 12.90 23.37
C TYR A 359 35.58 12.46 22.57
N GLN A 360 36.32 11.47 23.07
CA GLN A 360 37.12 10.57 22.27
C GLN A 360 36.35 9.36 21.85
#